data_e90d8618974093f92dd353c3af1e5759
#
_entry.id   e90d8618974093f92dd353c3af1e5759
#
_cell.length_a   1.000
_cell.length_b   1.000
_cell.length_c   1.000
_cell.angle_alpha   90.00
_cell.angle_beta   90.00
_cell.angle_gamma   90.00
#
_symmetry.space_group_name_H-M   'P 1'
#
loop_
_entity.id
_entity.type
_entity.pdbx_description
1 polymer ?
#
loop_
_entity_poly.entity_id
_entity_poly.type
_entity_poly.pdbx_seq_one_letter_code
_entity_poly.pdbx_strand_id
1 'polypeptide(L)'
;MTRTLAEALLLIFTTLSAGTVTFVATVLQPAMNDLDEAAFARFLPSLYRHAVRSVYAVGTSTVPFVAMIPYFIVYKVEHPWFVAGLACFTLASTASKIMNLPIYRRVAELKSDEVAKLREERRKLQGANHVRALISFVSVLLMAVQFAY
;
A
#
# COMPACT_ATOMS: atom_id res chain seq x y z
N MET A 1 15.59 15.21 18.27
CA MET A 1 15.86 14.22 17.19
C MET A 1 16.45 14.98 16.03
N THR A 2 17.54 14.53 15.41
CA THR A 2 18.12 15.18 14.23
C THR A 2 17.21 14.95 13.01
N ARG A 3 17.26 15.85 11.99
CA ARG A 3 16.51 15.71 10.75
C ARG A 3 16.81 14.37 10.07
N THR A 4 18.10 14.05 9.90
CA THR A 4 18.54 12.82 9.26
C THR A 4 17.95 11.56 9.93
N LEU A 5 17.87 11.55 11.25
CA LEU A 5 17.24 10.42 11.95
C LEU A 5 15.73 10.34 11.71
N ALA A 6 15.05 11.50 11.66
CA ALA A 6 13.62 11.54 11.36
C ALA A 6 13.33 11.04 9.93
N GLU A 7 14.13 11.48 8.97
CA GLU A 7 14.02 11.06 7.57
C GLU A 7 14.36 9.57 7.39
N ALA A 8 15.41 9.08 8.07
CA ALA A 8 15.76 7.67 8.05
C ALA A 8 14.62 6.79 8.60
N LEU A 9 14.01 7.16 9.71
CA LEU A 9 12.87 6.44 10.27
C LEU A 9 11.67 6.45 9.32
N LEU A 10 11.33 7.60 8.75
CA LEU A 10 10.26 7.71 7.75
C LEU A 10 10.56 6.85 6.53
N LEU A 11 11.79 6.87 6.01
CA LEU A 11 12.22 6.04 4.88
C LEU A 11 12.09 4.55 5.20
N ILE A 12 12.52 4.11 6.38
CA ILE A 12 12.40 2.70 6.81
C ILE A 12 10.94 2.25 6.78
N PHE A 13 10.04 2.96 7.43
CA PHE A 13 8.63 2.57 7.49
C PHE A 13 7.94 2.64 6.12
N THR A 14 8.28 3.64 5.31
CA THR A 14 7.77 3.76 3.94
C THR A 14 8.28 2.61 3.07
N THR A 15 9.54 2.21 3.21
CA THR A 15 10.13 1.07 2.48
C THR A 15 9.48 -0.26 2.88
N LEU A 16 9.24 -0.48 4.18
CA LEU A 16 8.52 -1.68 4.66
C LEU A 16 7.10 -1.73 4.09
N SER A 17 6.40 -0.60 4.06
CA SER A 17 5.07 -0.50 3.45
C SER A 17 5.12 -0.77 1.94
N ALA A 18 6.05 -0.16 1.22
CA ALA A 18 6.23 -0.34 -0.23
C ALA A 18 6.60 -1.80 -0.57
N GLY A 19 7.48 -2.42 0.21
CA GLY A 19 7.84 -3.83 0.07
C GLY A 19 6.64 -4.75 0.23
N THR A 20 5.80 -4.50 1.24
CA THR A 20 4.55 -5.26 1.45
C THR A 20 3.61 -5.12 0.25
N VAL A 21 3.42 -3.91 -0.25
CA VAL A 21 2.55 -3.63 -1.41
C VAL A 21 3.10 -4.30 -2.67
N THR A 22 4.40 -4.25 -2.87
CA THR A 22 5.08 -4.92 -3.99
C THR A 22 4.92 -6.43 -3.90
N PHE A 23 5.11 -7.03 -2.73
CA PHE A 23 4.85 -8.45 -2.50
C PHE A 23 3.40 -8.83 -2.82
N VAL A 24 2.43 -8.03 -2.40
CA VAL A 24 1.03 -8.26 -2.75
C VAL A 24 0.81 -8.23 -4.26
N ALA A 25 1.39 -7.27 -4.97
CA ALA A 25 1.20 -7.12 -6.41
C ALA A 25 1.91 -8.21 -7.24
N THR A 26 3.11 -8.65 -6.81
CA THR A 26 3.99 -9.51 -7.62
C THR A 26 3.97 -10.98 -7.21
N VAL A 27 3.56 -11.28 -5.99
CA VAL A 27 3.53 -12.66 -5.47
C VAL A 27 2.11 -13.07 -5.11
N LEU A 28 1.44 -12.31 -4.24
CA LEU A 28 0.13 -12.71 -3.73
C LEU A 28 -0.97 -12.58 -4.81
N GLN A 29 -0.92 -11.55 -5.66
CA GLN A 29 -1.91 -11.37 -6.72
C GLN A 29 -1.85 -12.48 -7.78
N PRO A 30 -0.68 -12.89 -8.31
CA PRO A 30 -0.58 -14.09 -9.15
C PRO A 30 -1.14 -15.33 -8.46
N ALA A 31 -0.76 -15.61 -7.21
CA ALA A 31 -1.29 -16.75 -6.46
C ALA A 31 -2.82 -16.68 -6.30
N MET A 32 -3.41 -15.50 -6.11
CA MET A 32 -4.87 -15.33 -6.10
C MET A 32 -5.50 -15.56 -7.48
N ASN A 33 -4.76 -15.28 -8.56
CA ASN A 33 -5.26 -15.53 -9.92
C ASN A 33 -5.37 -17.01 -10.24
N ASP A 34 -4.57 -17.86 -9.60
CA ASP A 34 -4.59 -19.32 -9.77
C ASP A 34 -5.74 -19.99 -8.98
N LEU A 35 -6.40 -19.26 -8.05
CA LEU A 35 -7.54 -19.77 -7.31
C LEU A 35 -8.79 -19.84 -8.21
N ASP A 36 -9.63 -20.85 -8.01
CA ASP A 36 -10.99 -20.83 -8.53
C ASP A 36 -11.80 -19.69 -7.88
N GLU A 37 -12.93 -19.33 -8.47
CA GLU A 37 -13.71 -18.17 -8.04
C GLU A 37 -14.29 -18.35 -6.63
N ALA A 38 -14.67 -19.57 -6.26
CA ALA A 38 -15.20 -19.85 -4.93
C ALA A 38 -14.10 -19.73 -3.85
N ALA A 39 -12.88 -20.19 -4.15
CA ALA A 39 -11.73 -20.03 -3.28
C ALA A 39 -11.34 -18.55 -3.17
N PHE A 40 -11.29 -17.81 -4.29
CA PHE A 40 -11.01 -16.38 -4.29
C PHE A 40 -12.03 -15.57 -3.45
N ALA A 41 -13.32 -15.85 -3.62
CA ALA A 41 -14.39 -15.20 -2.87
C ALA A 41 -14.28 -15.40 -1.35
N ARG A 42 -13.75 -16.54 -0.90
CA ARG A 42 -13.49 -16.82 0.53
C ARG A 42 -12.16 -16.24 1.01
N PHE A 43 -11.13 -16.32 0.16
CA PHE A 43 -9.76 -15.94 0.52
C PHE A 43 -9.61 -14.42 0.70
N LEU A 44 -10.12 -13.61 -0.25
CA LEU A 44 -9.89 -12.17 -0.25
C LEU A 44 -10.46 -11.46 0.98
N PRO A 45 -11.72 -11.71 1.41
CA PRO A 45 -12.24 -11.11 2.65
C PRO A 45 -11.51 -11.59 3.91
N SER A 46 -11.05 -12.85 3.91
CA SER A 46 -10.24 -13.40 5.01
C SER A 46 -8.89 -12.70 5.09
N LEU A 47 -8.18 -12.56 3.97
CA LEU A 47 -6.92 -11.84 3.88
C LEU A 47 -7.05 -10.41 4.40
N TYR A 48 -8.08 -9.68 3.94
CA TYR A 48 -8.34 -8.31 4.38
C TYR A 48 -8.56 -8.22 5.89
N ARG A 49 -9.37 -9.12 6.45
CA ARG A 49 -9.66 -9.18 7.89
C ARG A 49 -8.41 -9.41 8.73
N HIS A 50 -7.49 -10.25 8.28
CA HIS A 50 -6.21 -10.47 8.95
C HIS A 50 -5.26 -9.28 8.76
N ALA A 51 -5.22 -8.69 7.57
CA ALA A 51 -4.38 -7.54 7.29
C ALA A 51 -4.70 -6.33 8.19
N VAL A 52 -5.99 -6.01 8.39
CA VAL A 52 -6.39 -4.88 9.25
C VAL A 52 -6.17 -5.13 10.75
N ARG A 53 -5.90 -6.37 11.15
CA ARG A 53 -5.55 -6.75 12.53
C ARG A 53 -4.04 -6.96 12.73
N SER A 54 -3.29 -7.01 11.66
CA SER A 54 -1.85 -7.23 11.72
C SER A 54 -1.14 -5.98 12.24
N VAL A 55 -0.43 -6.11 13.36
CA VAL A 55 0.40 -5.03 13.93
C VAL A 55 1.42 -4.53 12.90
N TYR A 56 2.01 -5.44 12.13
CA TYR A 56 2.93 -5.09 11.06
C TYR A 56 2.27 -4.26 9.96
N ALA A 57 1.15 -4.73 9.40
CA ALA A 57 0.47 -4.04 8.31
C ALA A 57 -0.10 -2.68 8.75
N VAL A 58 -0.69 -2.62 9.94
CA VAL A 58 -1.22 -1.37 10.52
C VAL A 58 -0.07 -0.43 10.87
N GLY A 59 0.98 -0.90 11.52
CA GLY A 59 2.13 -0.10 11.91
C GLY A 59 2.84 0.51 10.69
N THR A 60 3.22 -0.30 9.70
CA THR A 60 3.93 0.19 8.50
C THR A 60 3.09 1.14 7.66
N SER A 61 1.75 1.04 7.70
CA SER A 61 0.86 1.95 6.98
C SER A 61 0.49 3.21 7.76
N THR A 62 0.51 3.18 9.09
CA THR A 62 0.03 4.30 9.92
C THR A 62 1.17 5.16 10.46
N VAL A 63 2.29 4.55 10.89
CA VAL A 63 3.43 5.26 11.47
C VAL A 63 3.97 6.37 10.57
N PRO A 64 4.14 6.19 9.23
CA PRO A 64 4.57 7.29 8.38
C PRO A 64 3.66 8.51 8.44
N PHE A 65 2.33 8.33 8.44
CA PHE A 65 1.38 9.45 8.52
C PHE A 65 1.48 10.21 9.85
N VAL A 66 1.59 9.48 10.95
CA VAL A 66 1.74 10.09 12.28
C VAL A 66 3.07 10.84 12.37
N ALA A 67 4.16 10.25 11.84
CA ALA A 67 5.49 10.84 11.88
C ALA A 67 5.67 12.01 10.90
N MET A 68 4.91 12.08 9.81
CA MET A 68 4.89 13.23 8.89
C MET A 68 4.46 14.53 9.59
N ILE A 69 3.54 14.46 10.55
CA ILE A 69 3.00 15.65 11.21
C ILE A 69 4.12 16.43 11.92
N PRO A 70 4.85 15.87 12.91
CA PRO A 70 5.94 16.58 13.54
C PRO A 70 7.09 16.88 12.57
N TYR A 71 7.32 16.03 11.55
CA TYR A 71 8.35 16.29 10.54
C TYR A 71 8.08 17.62 9.81
N PHE A 72 6.87 17.84 9.30
CA PHE A 72 6.54 19.09 8.59
C PHE A 72 6.48 20.31 9.49
N ILE A 73 6.08 20.15 10.76
CA ILE A 73 6.09 21.26 11.73
C ILE A 73 7.52 21.75 11.99
N VAL A 74 8.46 20.81 12.15
CA VAL A 74 9.84 21.13 12.56
C VAL A 74 10.74 21.46 11.36
N TYR A 75 10.69 20.67 10.30
CA TYR A 75 11.64 20.73 9.19
C TYR A 75 11.09 21.35 7.90
N LYS A 76 9.79 21.64 7.86
CA LYS A 76 9.12 22.26 6.70
C LYS A 76 9.33 21.48 5.40
N VAL A 77 9.57 22.18 4.27
CA VAL A 77 9.77 21.60 2.92
C VAL A 77 11.18 21.87 2.42
N GLU A 78 12.19 21.71 3.28
CA GLU A 78 13.57 22.04 2.92
C GLU A 78 14.22 20.95 2.04
N HIS A 79 13.79 19.70 2.15
CA HIS A 79 14.29 18.58 1.36
C HIS A 79 13.25 18.15 0.28
N PRO A 80 13.28 18.76 -0.92
CA PRO A 80 12.19 18.62 -1.89
C PRO A 80 12.00 17.20 -2.39
N TRP A 81 13.07 16.44 -2.62
CA TRP A 81 12.97 15.04 -3.05
C TRP A 81 12.34 14.15 -1.98
N PHE A 82 12.71 14.35 -0.74
CA PHE A 82 12.13 13.62 0.38
C PHE A 82 10.63 13.91 0.52
N VAL A 83 10.26 15.20 0.44
CA VAL A 83 8.86 15.64 0.51
C VAL A 83 8.05 15.12 -0.68
N ALA A 84 8.62 15.12 -1.90
CA ALA A 84 7.98 14.53 -3.07
C ALA A 84 7.74 13.02 -2.87
N GLY A 85 8.69 12.30 -2.28
CA GLY A 85 8.52 10.90 -1.90
C GLY A 85 7.38 10.69 -0.91
N LEU A 86 7.29 11.51 0.15
CA LEU A 86 6.18 11.47 1.10
C LEU A 86 4.81 11.75 0.44
N ALA A 87 4.77 12.68 -0.52
CA ALA A 87 3.57 12.95 -1.30
C ALA A 87 3.16 11.72 -2.14
N CYS A 88 4.11 11.06 -2.81
CA CYS A 88 3.86 9.81 -3.53
C CYS A 88 3.36 8.70 -2.60
N PHE A 89 3.94 8.56 -1.39
CA PHE A 89 3.45 7.61 -0.39
C PHE A 89 1.98 7.88 0.00
N THR A 90 1.63 9.15 0.20
CA THR A 90 0.27 9.57 0.49
C THR A 90 -0.68 9.24 -0.65
N LEU A 91 -0.26 9.48 -1.91
CA LEU A 91 -1.03 9.12 -3.10
C LEU A 91 -1.24 7.60 -3.21
N ALA A 92 -0.20 6.79 -2.99
CA ALA A 92 -0.31 5.33 -3.01
C ALA A 92 -1.30 4.81 -1.95
N SER A 93 -1.26 5.38 -0.75
CA SER A 93 -2.17 5.03 0.35
C SER A 93 -3.61 5.44 0.07
N THR A 94 -3.81 6.62 -0.55
CA THR A 94 -5.12 7.11 -0.97
C THR A 94 -5.68 6.25 -2.10
N ALA A 95 -4.86 5.91 -3.10
CA ALA A 95 -5.23 4.99 -4.16
C ALA A 95 -5.71 3.63 -3.61
N SER A 96 -5.04 3.11 -2.58
CA SER A 96 -5.47 1.89 -1.91
C SER A 96 -6.88 2.00 -1.32
N LYS A 97 -7.21 3.12 -0.68
CA LYS A 97 -8.55 3.33 -0.09
C LYS A 97 -9.62 3.50 -1.17
N ILE A 98 -9.31 4.20 -2.25
CA ILE A 98 -10.28 4.49 -3.33
C ILE A 98 -10.47 3.28 -4.25
N MET A 99 -9.40 2.56 -4.58
CA MET A 99 -9.44 1.47 -5.56
C MET A 99 -9.66 0.10 -4.91
N ASN A 100 -8.86 -0.25 -3.90
CA ASN A 100 -8.87 -1.61 -3.35
C ASN A 100 -10.02 -1.84 -2.35
N LEU A 101 -10.28 -0.89 -1.45
CA LEU A 101 -11.29 -1.09 -0.40
C LEU A 101 -12.71 -1.35 -0.93
N PRO A 102 -13.20 -0.65 -1.98
CA PRO A 102 -14.47 -0.99 -2.59
C PRO A 102 -14.50 -2.41 -3.19
N ILE A 103 -13.38 -2.87 -3.77
CA ILE A 103 -13.28 -4.23 -4.33
C ILE A 103 -13.41 -5.27 -3.23
N TYR A 104 -12.69 -5.10 -2.10
CA TYR A 104 -12.81 -6.01 -0.96
C TYR A 104 -14.24 -6.11 -0.43
N ARG A 105 -14.96 -4.99 -0.36
CA ARG A 105 -16.37 -4.96 0.08
C ARG A 105 -17.27 -5.69 -0.91
N ARG A 106 -17.17 -5.38 -2.22
CA ARG A 106 -17.98 -6.05 -3.23
C ARG A 106 -17.74 -7.56 -3.28
N VAL A 107 -16.48 -8.00 -3.26
CA VAL A 107 -16.17 -9.44 -3.25
C VAL A 107 -16.72 -10.13 -1.99
N ALA A 108 -16.76 -9.45 -0.84
CA ALA A 108 -17.34 -10.01 0.38
C ALA A 108 -18.88 -10.19 0.30
N GLU A 109 -19.56 -9.45 -0.58
CA GLU A 109 -21.01 -9.51 -0.80
C GLU A 109 -21.40 -10.45 -1.95
N LEU A 110 -20.49 -10.76 -2.87
CA LEU A 110 -20.73 -11.64 -4.00
C LEU A 110 -20.81 -13.10 -3.56
N LYS A 111 -21.74 -13.83 -4.19
CA LYS A 111 -21.86 -15.28 -4.03
C LYS A 111 -20.84 -16.00 -4.90
N SER A 112 -20.46 -17.21 -4.53
CA SER A 112 -19.47 -18.02 -5.25
C SER A 112 -19.91 -18.45 -6.66
N ASP A 113 -21.19 -18.40 -6.95
CA ASP A 113 -21.76 -18.71 -8.28
C ASP A 113 -21.78 -17.50 -9.23
N GLU A 114 -21.51 -16.28 -8.74
CA GLU A 114 -21.40 -15.06 -9.54
C GLU A 114 -20.03 -14.93 -10.22
N VAL A 115 -19.60 -16.00 -10.92
CA VAL A 115 -18.27 -16.18 -11.51
C VAL A 115 -17.80 -14.99 -12.37
N ALA A 116 -18.67 -14.46 -13.24
CA ALA A 116 -18.30 -13.36 -14.11
C ALA A 116 -17.96 -12.07 -13.34
N LYS A 117 -18.71 -11.75 -12.30
CA LYS A 117 -18.46 -10.59 -11.43
C LYS A 117 -17.18 -10.77 -10.61
N LEU A 118 -16.95 -11.96 -10.06
CA LEU A 118 -15.74 -12.27 -9.31
C LEU A 118 -14.48 -12.13 -10.17
N ARG A 119 -14.51 -12.59 -11.44
CA ARG A 119 -13.40 -12.40 -12.39
C ARG A 119 -13.16 -10.92 -12.71
N GLU A 120 -14.21 -10.14 -12.88
CA GLU A 120 -14.09 -8.70 -13.11
C GLU A 120 -13.44 -7.98 -11.92
N GLU A 121 -13.90 -8.26 -10.69
CA GLU A 121 -13.35 -7.65 -9.48
C GLU A 121 -11.89 -8.09 -9.25
N ARG A 122 -11.55 -9.35 -9.54
CA ARG A 122 -10.16 -9.85 -9.51
C ARG A 122 -9.25 -9.08 -10.46
N ARG A 123 -9.70 -8.83 -11.70
CA ARG A 123 -8.95 -8.04 -12.68
C ARG A 123 -8.76 -6.59 -12.26
N LYS A 124 -9.81 -5.97 -11.69
CA LYS A 124 -9.72 -4.61 -11.12
C LYS A 124 -8.72 -4.57 -9.96
N LEU A 125 -8.76 -5.55 -9.07
CA LEU A 125 -7.83 -5.66 -7.95
C LEU A 125 -6.38 -5.78 -8.42
N GLN A 126 -6.12 -6.59 -9.44
CA GLN A 126 -4.80 -6.74 -10.04
C GLN A 126 -4.27 -5.39 -10.55
N GLY A 127 -5.05 -4.66 -11.34
CA GLY A 127 -4.67 -3.33 -11.82
C GLY A 127 -4.40 -2.35 -10.67
N ALA A 128 -5.29 -2.32 -9.68
CA ALA A 128 -5.14 -1.46 -8.49
C ALA A 128 -3.86 -1.77 -7.69
N ASN A 129 -3.54 -3.05 -7.50
CA ASN A 129 -2.33 -3.47 -6.80
C ASN A 129 -1.05 -3.07 -7.56
N HIS A 130 -1.02 -3.19 -8.89
CA HIS A 130 0.15 -2.77 -9.69
C HIS A 130 0.35 -1.25 -9.65
N VAL A 131 -0.71 -0.46 -9.84
CA VAL A 131 -0.64 1.01 -9.75
C VAL A 131 -0.11 1.44 -8.38
N ARG A 132 -0.66 0.88 -7.32
CA ARG A 132 -0.24 1.17 -5.96
C ARG A 132 1.22 0.77 -5.71
N ALA A 133 1.66 -0.40 -6.17
CA ALA A 133 3.04 -0.85 -6.02
C ALA A 133 4.02 0.07 -6.75
N LEU A 134 3.70 0.49 -7.97
CA LEU A 134 4.52 1.42 -8.75
C LEU A 134 4.67 2.76 -8.04
N ILE A 135 3.58 3.37 -7.59
CA ILE A 135 3.63 4.67 -6.89
C ILE A 135 4.41 4.54 -5.56
N SER A 136 4.22 3.44 -4.82
CA SER A 136 4.96 3.18 -3.58
C SER A 136 6.46 3.01 -3.84
N PHE A 137 6.85 2.34 -4.92
CA PHE A 137 8.24 2.19 -5.31
C PHE A 137 8.89 3.54 -5.67
N VAL A 138 8.20 4.35 -6.48
CA VAL A 138 8.64 5.72 -6.82
C VAL A 138 8.81 6.57 -5.57
N SER A 139 7.89 6.45 -4.60
CA SER A 139 8.00 7.14 -3.30
C SER A 139 9.34 6.85 -2.61
N VAL A 140 9.69 5.57 -2.48
CA VAL A 140 10.94 5.17 -1.82
C VAL A 140 12.16 5.67 -2.58
N LEU A 141 12.16 5.60 -3.92
CA LEU A 141 13.26 6.11 -4.74
C LEU A 141 13.47 7.61 -4.52
N LEU A 142 12.39 8.41 -4.56
CA LEU A 142 12.47 9.85 -4.34
C LEU A 142 13.00 10.19 -2.95
N MET A 143 12.53 9.47 -1.92
CA MET A 143 13.06 9.67 -0.55
C MET A 143 14.53 9.28 -0.45
N ALA A 144 14.95 8.19 -1.09
CA ALA A 144 16.33 7.71 -1.06
C ALA A 144 17.31 8.65 -1.79
N VAL A 145 16.87 9.29 -2.88
CA VAL A 145 17.66 10.28 -3.63
C VAL A 145 18.16 11.41 -2.72
N GLN A 146 17.34 11.80 -1.72
CA GLN A 146 17.74 12.85 -0.77
C GLN A 146 18.99 12.50 0.06
N PHE A 147 19.28 11.21 0.27
CA PHE A 147 20.48 10.77 1.00
C PHE A 147 21.72 10.62 0.10
N ALA A 148 21.56 10.76 -1.22
CA ALA A 148 22.65 10.65 -2.18
C ALA A 148 23.27 12.01 -2.53
N TYR A 149 22.61 13.09 -2.19
CA TYR A 149 23.02 14.48 -2.40
C TYR A 149 23.02 15.28 -1.11
#